data_06000554867efd9cc5ff6e58ea577e30
#
_entry.id   06000554867efd9cc5ff6e58ea577e30
#
_cell.length_a   1.000
_cell.length_b   1.000
_cell.length_c   1.000
_cell.angle_alpha   90.00
_cell.angle_beta   90.00
_cell.angle_gamma   90.00
#
_symmetry.space_group_name_H-M   'P 1'
#
loop_
_entity.id
_entity.type
_entity.pdbx_description
1 polymer ?
#
loop_
_entity_poly.entity_id
_entity_poly.type
_entity_poly.pdbx_seq_one_letter_code
_entity_poly.pdbx_strand_id
1 'polypeptide(L)'
;MSLLEDWINAVCAELGVERCEIDRDLVLDLARDVAHGVARPGAPLTAYLLGLAVGRGVPARDAAARLTEMAEGWNARSAESAADTGPTGDAGPAGLAESSGEDGAAGRAGAPGEIPGPAGEPVLDEPDPAR
;
A
#
# COMPACT_ATOMS: atom_id res chain seq x y z
N MET A 1 -13.70 -25.58 1.44
CA MET A 1 -12.85 -24.54 0.84
C MET A 1 -12.94 -23.29 1.69
N SER A 2 -11.86 -22.57 1.88
CA SER A 2 -11.90 -21.35 2.67
C SER A 2 -12.32 -20.18 1.80
N LEU A 3 -12.97 -19.19 2.38
CA LEU A 3 -13.36 -17.95 1.69
C LEU A 3 -12.18 -17.29 0.96
N LEU A 4 -10.98 -17.38 1.54
CA LEU A 4 -9.76 -16.84 0.94
C LEU A 4 -9.38 -17.60 -0.33
N GLU A 5 -9.51 -18.92 -0.34
CA GLU A 5 -9.19 -19.72 -1.53
C GLU A 5 -10.18 -19.47 -2.65
N ASP A 6 -11.47 -19.37 -2.32
CA ASP A 6 -12.51 -19.04 -3.29
C ASP A 6 -12.27 -17.64 -3.90
N TRP A 7 -11.89 -16.67 -3.07
CA TRP A 7 -11.52 -15.34 -3.52
C TRP A 7 -10.32 -15.35 -4.45
N ILE A 8 -9.23 -16.03 -4.06
CA ILE A 8 -8.01 -16.12 -4.89
C ILE A 8 -8.32 -16.75 -6.24
N ASN A 9 -9.11 -17.82 -6.26
CA ASN A 9 -9.50 -18.47 -7.51
C ASN A 9 -10.29 -17.52 -8.42
N ALA A 10 -11.22 -16.76 -7.87
CA ALA A 10 -11.98 -15.77 -8.63
C ALA A 10 -11.08 -14.67 -9.21
N VAL A 11 -10.16 -14.14 -8.41
CA VAL A 11 -9.20 -13.11 -8.85
C VAL A 11 -8.24 -13.65 -9.92
N CYS A 12 -7.75 -14.88 -9.77
CA CYS A 12 -6.91 -15.51 -10.78
C CYS A 12 -7.62 -15.64 -12.12
N ALA A 13 -8.88 -16.04 -12.10
CA ALA A 13 -9.69 -16.14 -13.30
C ALA A 13 -9.92 -14.78 -13.97
N GLU A 14 -10.18 -13.74 -13.17
CA GLU A 14 -10.38 -12.38 -13.67
C GLU A 14 -9.12 -11.80 -14.31
N LEU A 15 -7.97 -12.04 -13.69
CA LEU A 15 -6.67 -11.50 -14.14
C LEU A 15 -5.97 -12.38 -15.19
N GLY A 16 -6.51 -13.57 -15.49
CA GLY A 16 -5.86 -14.51 -16.40
C GLY A 16 -4.54 -15.07 -15.88
N VAL A 17 -4.39 -15.18 -14.55
CA VAL A 17 -3.22 -15.73 -13.87
C VAL A 17 -3.50 -17.15 -13.43
N GLU A 18 -2.55 -18.05 -13.65
CA GLU A 18 -2.69 -19.44 -13.23
C GLU A 18 -2.45 -19.57 -11.72
N ARG A 19 -3.29 -20.38 -11.06
CA ARG A 19 -3.20 -20.64 -9.62
C ARG A 19 -1.84 -21.20 -9.19
N CYS A 20 -1.21 -21.98 -10.06
CA CYS A 20 0.11 -22.57 -9.79
C CYS A 20 1.26 -21.54 -9.82
N GLU A 21 1.05 -20.36 -10.39
CA GLU A 21 2.04 -19.28 -10.42
C GLU A 21 2.12 -18.53 -9.10
N ILE A 22 1.15 -18.75 -8.20
CA ILE A 22 1.05 -18.03 -6.93
C ILE A 22 1.53 -18.91 -5.78
N ASP A 23 2.63 -18.55 -5.16
CA ASP A 23 3.05 -19.09 -3.87
C ASP A 23 2.39 -18.26 -2.74
N ARG A 24 1.16 -18.66 -2.40
CA ARG A 24 0.33 -17.96 -1.41
C ARG A 24 1.01 -17.87 -0.05
N ASP A 25 1.58 -18.98 0.41
CA ASP A 25 2.16 -19.08 1.75
C ASP A 25 3.40 -18.17 1.84
N LEU A 26 4.21 -18.14 0.81
CA LEU A 26 5.35 -17.22 0.68
C LEU A 26 4.93 -15.75 0.80
N VAL A 27 3.86 -15.36 0.11
CA VAL A 27 3.35 -13.98 0.12
C VAL A 27 2.79 -13.62 1.49
N LEU A 28 2.06 -14.52 2.14
CA LEU A 28 1.48 -14.28 3.45
C LEU A 28 2.54 -14.21 4.56
N ASP A 29 3.55 -15.05 4.49
CA ASP A 29 4.67 -15.02 5.46
C ASP A 29 5.47 -13.72 5.32
N LEU A 30 5.83 -13.34 4.11
CA LEU A 30 6.49 -12.06 3.86
C LEU A 30 5.64 -10.87 4.35
N ALA A 31 4.35 -10.88 4.08
CA ALA A 31 3.44 -9.82 4.52
C ALA A 31 3.41 -9.71 6.06
N ARG A 32 3.45 -10.85 6.76
CA ARG A 32 3.54 -10.88 8.23
C ARG A 32 4.85 -10.29 8.73
N ASP A 33 5.97 -10.70 8.15
CA ASP A 33 7.30 -10.23 8.54
C ASP A 33 7.43 -8.72 8.36
N VAL A 34 6.96 -8.20 7.24
CA VAL A 34 6.94 -6.75 6.98
C VAL A 34 6.00 -6.00 7.92
N ALA A 35 4.82 -6.56 8.20
CA ALA A 35 3.87 -5.93 9.12
C ALA A 35 4.42 -5.80 10.54
N HIS A 36 5.21 -6.77 10.99
CA HIS A 36 5.85 -6.77 12.30
C HIS A 36 7.19 -6.05 12.33
N GLY A 37 8.02 -6.23 11.29
CA GLY A 37 9.38 -5.69 11.22
C GLY A 37 9.45 -4.24 10.77
N VAL A 38 8.48 -3.77 10.01
CA VAL A 38 8.48 -2.41 9.45
C VAL A 38 7.22 -1.65 9.89
N ALA A 39 6.10 -1.93 9.27
CA ALA A 39 4.80 -1.32 9.59
C ALA A 39 3.68 -2.10 8.91
N ARG A 40 2.49 -2.14 9.48
CA ARG A 40 1.33 -2.83 8.91
C ARG A 40 1.00 -2.40 7.47
N PRO A 41 0.98 -1.09 7.14
CA PRO A 41 0.71 -0.66 5.76
C PRO A 41 1.79 -1.08 4.77
N GLY A 42 2.99 -1.43 5.23
CA GLY A 42 4.07 -1.94 4.40
C GLY A 42 3.79 -3.30 3.78
N ALA A 43 3.00 -4.14 4.45
CA ALA A 43 2.70 -5.50 4.00
C ALA A 43 2.07 -5.55 2.59
N PRO A 44 0.96 -4.86 2.30
CA PRO A 44 0.37 -4.86 0.96
C PRO A 44 1.28 -4.22 -0.09
N LEU A 45 2.01 -3.18 0.26
CA LEU A 45 2.95 -2.52 -0.66
C LEU A 45 4.12 -3.44 -1.02
N THR A 46 4.66 -4.15 -0.05
CA THR A 46 5.75 -5.11 -0.28
C THR A 46 5.28 -6.31 -1.11
N ALA A 47 4.08 -6.82 -0.87
CA ALA A 47 3.49 -7.88 -1.69
C ALA A 47 3.32 -7.43 -3.15
N TYR A 48 2.88 -6.20 -3.39
CA TYR A 48 2.80 -5.64 -4.74
C TYR A 48 4.17 -5.51 -5.40
N LEU A 49 5.17 -5.01 -4.68
CA LEU A 49 6.55 -4.89 -5.18
C LEU A 49 7.17 -6.26 -5.47
N LEU A 50 6.90 -7.27 -4.64
CA LEU A 50 7.28 -8.64 -4.91
C LEU A 50 6.68 -9.12 -6.23
N GLY A 51 5.40 -8.90 -6.44
CA GLY A 51 4.71 -9.26 -7.69
C GLY A 51 5.32 -8.57 -8.91
N LEU A 52 5.68 -7.29 -8.80
CA LEU A 52 6.39 -6.58 -9.88
C LEU A 52 7.77 -7.17 -10.17
N ALA A 53 8.53 -7.54 -9.14
CA ALA A 53 9.84 -8.15 -9.32
C ALA A 53 9.74 -9.52 -10.00
N VAL A 54 8.79 -10.35 -9.59
CA VAL A 54 8.51 -11.65 -10.20
C VAL A 54 8.07 -11.49 -11.65
N GLY A 55 7.20 -10.53 -11.94
CA GLY A 55 6.77 -10.21 -13.29
C GLY A 55 7.91 -9.75 -14.21
N ARG A 56 9.00 -9.25 -13.64
CA ARG A 56 10.24 -8.89 -14.35
C ARG A 56 11.26 -10.02 -14.44
N GLY A 57 10.92 -11.22 -13.97
CA GLY A 57 11.73 -12.41 -14.06
C GLY A 57 12.59 -12.72 -12.84
N VAL A 58 12.42 -12.02 -11.73
CA VAL A 58 13.10 -12.37 -10.48
C VAL A 58 12.40 -13.58 -9.86
N PRO A 59 13.15 -14.64 -9.44
CA PRO A 59 12.55 -15.78 -8.76
C PRO A 59 11.84 -15.35 -7.46
N ALA A 60 10.60 -15.78 -7.27
CA ALA A 60 9.76 -15.35 -6.15
C ALA A 60 10.40 -15.59 -4.78
N ARG A 61 11.00 -16.77 -4.59
CA ARG A 61 11.65 -17.16 -3.34
C ARG A 61 12.88 -16.31 -3.02
N ASP A 62 13.69 -15.99 -4.02
CA ASP A 62 14.89 -15.17 -3.85
C ASP A 62 14.51 -13.73 -3.50
N ALA A 63 13.50 -13.18 -4.18
CA ALA A 63 12.99 -11.86 -3.90
C ALA A 63 12.38 -11.78 -2.49
N ALA A 64 11.56 -12.76 -2.11
CA ALA A 64 10.94 -12.81 -0.79
C ALA A 64 11.98 -12.94 0.33
N ALA A 65 12.98 -13.81 0.19
CA ALA A 65 14.05 -13.98 1.18
C ALA A 65 14.80 -12.65 1.43
N ARG A 66 15.15 -11.92 0.39
CA ARG A 66 15.79 -10.61 0.51
C ARG A 66 14.91 -9.57 1.22
N LEU A 67 13.61 -9.58 0.93
CA LEU A 67 12.66 -8.67 1.57
C LEU A 67 12.44 -9.01 3.04
N THR A 68 12.40 -10.28 3.41
CA THR A 68 12.32 -10.74 4.80
C THR A 68 13.57 -10.30 5.58
N GLU A 69 14.78 -10.54 5.06
CA GLU A 69 16.02 -10.07 5.69
C GLU A 69 16.05 -8.55 5.88
N MET A 70 15.58 -7.81 4.89
CA MET A 70 15.45 -6.36 5.00
C MET A 70 14.46 -5.93 6.08
N ALA A 71 13.31 -6.60 6.18
CA ALA A 71 12.29 -6.30 7.17
C ALA A 71 12.77 -6.60 8.59
N GLU A 72 13.44 -7.71 8.81
CA GLU A 72 14.03 -8.09 10.11
C GLU A 72 15.09 -7.07 10.58
N GLY A 73 15.94 -6.62 9.66
CA GLY A 73 16.97 -5.63 9.97
C GLY A 73 16.49 -4.18 10.00
N TRP A 74 15.25 -3.92 9.60
CA TRP A 74 14.77 -2.54 9.45
C TRP A 74 14.67 -1.77 10.77
N ASN A 75 14.10 -2.37 11.79
CA ASN A 75 13.96 -1.76 13.11
C ASN A 75 15.31 -1.47 13.76
N ALA A 76 16.28 -2.34 13.60
CA ALA A 76 17.64 -2.12 14.11
C ALA A 76 18.27 -0.89 13.43
N ARG A 77 18.18 -0.78 12.12
CA ARG A 77 18.72 0.39 11.36
C ARG A 77 17.98 1.68 11.70
N SER A 78 16.68 1.62 11.89
CA SER A 78 15.87 2.79 12.25
C SER A 78 16.20 3.28 13.65
N ALA A 79 16.47 2.36 14.59
CA ALA A 79 16.91 2.69 15.94
C ALA A 79 18.32 3.32 15.96
N GLU A 80 19.24 2.81 15.16
CA GLU A 80 20.60 3.39 15.01
C GLU A 80 20.55 4.78 14.38
N SER A 81 19.71 4.97 13.37
CA SER A 81 19.53 6.28 12.73
C SER A 81 18.89 7.32 13.66
N ALA A 82 17.99 6.90 14.55
CA ALA A 82 17.40 7.77 15.56
C ALA A 82 18.37 8.10 16.71
N ALA A 83 19.30 7.20 17.02
CA ALA A 83 20.32 7.41 18.05
C ALA A 83 21.42 8.38 17.62
N ASP A 84 21.67 8.53 16.33
CA ASP A 84 22.67 9.46 15.78
C ASP A 84 22.16 10.90 15.65
N THR A 85 20.85 11.13 15.88
CA THR A 85 20.32 12.47 16.08
C THR A 85 20.44 12.81 17.57
N GLY A 86 21.66 13.09 18.01
CA GLY A 86 21.94 13.59 19.36
C GLY A 86 21.10 14.82 19.67
N PRO A 87 20.66 15.00 20.93
CA PRO A 87 19.88 16.16 21.29
C PRO A 87 20.75 17.41 21.13
N THR A 88 20.52 18.15 20.09
CA THR A 88 20.94 19.53 20.07
C THR A 88 20.04 20.22 21.08
N GLY A 89 20.47 20.20 22.34
CA GLY A 89 19.85 20.96 23.37
C GLY A 89 20.04 22.42 23.06
N ASP A 90 18.99 23.05 22.67
CA ASP A 90 18.82 24.47 22.93
C ASP A 90 17.56 24.64 23.78
N ALA A 91 17.77 24.66 25.08
CA ALA A 91 16.77 25.07 26.03
C ALA A 91 16.71 26.59 25.97
N GLY A 92 15.85 27.11 25.14
CA GLY A 92 15.45 28.51 25.24
C GLY A 92 14.42 28.68 26.36
N PRO A 93 14.52 29.74 27.19
CA PRO A 93 13.72 29.88 28.37
C PRO A 93 12.27 30.21 28.11
N ALA A 94 11.46 29.68 29.01
CA ALA A 94 10.04 29.94 29.13
C ALA A 94 9.68 31.43 29.00
N GLY A 95 8.83 31.72 28.05
CA GLY A 95 8.09 32.98 27.97
C GLY A 95 6.63 32.70 28.22
N LEU A 96 6.17 33.07 29.40
CA LEU A 96 4.77 33.18 29.76
C LEU A 96 4.12 34.24 28.87
N ALA A 97 3.09 33.89 28.17
CA ALA A 97 2.06 34.82 27.74
C ALA A 97 0.73 34.11 27.67
N GLU A 98 -0.04 34.29 28.72
CA GLU A 98 -1.49 34.14 28.66
C GLU A 98 -2.05 35.18 27.70
N SER A 99 -2.90 34.79 26.81
CA SER A 99 -3.89 35.67 26.25
C SER A 99 -5.11 34.86 25.81
N SER A 100 -6.10 35.01 26.62
CA SER A 100 -7.50 34.72 26.31
C SER A 100 -7.90 35.42 25.01
N GLY A 101 -8.63 34.72 24.18
CA GLY A 101 -9.29 35.28 23.00
C GLY A 101 -10.30 34.27 22.48
N GLU A 102 -11.49 34.44 22.98
CA GLU A 102 -12.71 33.82 22.54
C GLU A 102 -13.05 34.22 21.10
N ASP A 103 -13.93 33.43 20.55
CA ASP A 103 -14.85 33.72 19.46
C ASP A 103 -14.39 33.46 18.03
N GLY A 104 -15.19 32.63 17.41
CA GLY A 104 -15.26 32.55 15.99
C GLY A 104 -15.84 31.25 15.45
N ALA A 105 -17.10 31.05 15.78
CA ALA A 105 -17.94 30.06 15.13
C ALA A 105 -18.02 30.22 13.62
N ALA A 106 -18.48 29.13 13.01
CA ALA A 106 -19.14 29.04 11.73
C ALA A 106 -18.25 28.67 10.54
N GLY A 107 -18.38 27.41 10.17
CA GLY A 107 -19.22 27.13 9.05
C GLY A 107 -18.54 27.22 7.70
N ARG A 108 -18.28 26.08 7.16
CA ARG A 108 -18.87 25.72 5.90
C ARG A 108 -18.50 24.32 5.47
N ALA A 109 -19.50 23.48 5.44
CA ALA A 109 -19.57 22.31 4.62
C ALA A 109 -19.20 22.66 3.18
N GLY A 110 -18.07 22.17 2.72
CA GLY A 110 -17.74 22.13 1.33
C GLY A 110 -18.45 20.94 0.70
N ALA A 111 -19.30 21.21 -0.25
CA ALA A 111 -20.06 20.26 -1.03
C ALA A 111 -19.16 19.21 -1.69
N PRO A 112 -19.66 17.97 -1.88
CA PRO A 112 -18.95 16.94 -2.59
C PRO A 112 -18.77 17.33 -4.06
N GLY A 113 -17.54 17.34 -4.49
CA GLY A 113 -17.18 17.54 -5.88
C GLY A 113 -17.78 16.43 -6.74
N GLU A 114 -18.59 16.85 -7.65
CA GLU A 114 -19.17 16.11 -8.74
C GLU A 114 -18.08 15.40 -9.54
N ILE A 115 -18.15 14.10 -9.62
CA ILE A 115 -17.29 13.30 -10.47
C ILE A 115 -17.86 13.42 -11.89
N PRO A 116 -17.12 13.98 -12.86
CA PRO A 116 -17.59 13.95 -14.24
C PRO A 116 -17.55 12.50 -14.72
N GLY A 117 -18.70 11.99 -15.10
CA GLY A 117 -18.87 10.70 -15.74
C GLY A 117 -18.14 10.64 -17.08
N PRO A 118 -17.70 9.47 -17.51
CA PRO A 118 -17.07 9.30 -18.81
C PRO A 118 -18.09 9.58 -19.91
N ALA A 119 -17.78 10.58 -20.70
CA ALA A 119 -18.52 10.90 -21.89
C ALA A 119 -18.19 9.91 -23.01
N GLY A 120 -19.23 9.34 -23.59
CA GLY A 120 -19.23 8.98 -24.99
C GLY A 120 -18.58 7.66 -25.37
N GLU A 121 -19.38 6.61 -25.32
CA GLU A 121 -19.14 5.43 -26.15
C GLU A 121 -19.33 5.82 -27.62
N PRO A 122 -18.39 5.50 -28.50
CA PRO A 122 -18.66 5.54 -29.92
C PRO A 122 -19.55 4.34 -30.29
N VAL A 123 -20.73 4.65 -30.73
CA VAL A 123 -21.64 3.68 -31.38
C VAL A 123 -20.91 3.16 -32.60
N LEU A 124 -20.47 1.91 -32.53
CA LEU A 124 -20.02 1.21 -33.71
C LEU A 124 -21.25 0.85 -34.53
N ASP A 125 -21.36 1.52 -35.66
CA ASP A 125 -22.26 1.24 -36.77
C ASP A 125 -22.12 -0.21 -37.19
N GLU A 126 -23.14 -1.01 -36.92
CA GLU A 126 -23.22 -2.39 -37.39
C GLU A 126 -23.51 -2.36 -38.90
N PRO A 127 -22.71 -3.06 -39.73
CA PRO A 127 -23.09 -3.25 -41.11
C PRO A 127 -24.19 -4.33 -41.22
N ASP A 128 -25.28 -3.88 -41.77
CA ASP A 128 -26.46 -4.67 -42.20
C ASP A 128 -26.07 -5.89 -43.03
N PRO A 129 -26.46 -7.14 -42.66
CA PRO A 129 -26.24 -8.31 -43.48
C PRO A 129 -27.45 -8.60 -44.39
N ALA A 130 -27.56 -7.82 -45.47
CA ALA A 130 -28.52 -8.19 -46.51
C ALA A 130 -28.07 -7.70 -47.90
N ARG A 131 -27.23 -8.54 -48.54
CA ARG A 131 -27.27 -8.85 -49.97
C ARG A 131 -26.21 -9.85 -50.38
#